data_a7f3e0363c0474b91461094d5e901741
#
_entry.id   a7f3e0363c0474b91461094d5e901741
#
_cell.length_a   1.000
_cell.length_b   1.000
_cell.length_c   1.000
_cell.angle_alpha   90.00
_cell.angle_beta   90.00
_cell.angle_gamma   90.00
#
_symmetry.space_group_name_H-M   'P 1'
#
loop_
_entity.id
_entity.type
_entity.pdbx_description
1 polymer ?
#
loop_
_entity_poly.entity_id
_entity_poly.type
_entity_poly.pdbx_seq_one_letter_code
_entity_poly.pdbx_strand_id
1 'polypeptide(L)'
;ADINLQGYTTGATGDTLRLAVTKTPECQAYRIACVPASMANALTSDAVVAQYFDLYVGGDKFTEDFTNAVMTNMGIEFKPNSDYSVITMGYDKYGIACASSRVDFTTPAANIIGNPTVTYKVLEANYEDFTIDFQPNEDCLGFYACAFEKGTAKAQYEQWGAMMGFANMGDMIKQWGGTMFADRE
;
A
#
# COMPACT_ATOMS: atom_id res chain seq x y z
N ALA A 1 -3.36 0.34 22.34
CA ALA A 1 -4.66 0.61 21.70
C ALA A 1 -4.99 -0.49 20.72
N ASP A 2 -6.22 -0.96 20.70
CA ASP A 2 -6.69 -1.97 19.76
C ASP A 2 -7.52 -1.30 18.67
N ILE A 3 -7.34 -1.75 17.42
CA ILE A 3 -8.05 -1.21 16.26
C ILE A 3 -9.16 -2.18 15.86
N ASN A 4 -10.33 -1.63 15.55
CA ASN A 4 -11.38 -2.35 14.85
C ASN A 4 -11.72 -1.60 13.57
N LEU A 5 -11.34 -2.16 12.42
CA LEU A 5 -11.69 -1.62 11.12
C LEU A 5 -13.15 -1.98 10.80
N GLN A 6 -14.03 -0.97 10.77
CA GLN A 6 -15.47 -1.17 10.53
C GLN A 6 -15.84 -1.24 9.05
N GLY A 7 -14.97 -0.77 8.18
CA GLY A 7 -15.18 -0.80 6.74
C GLY A 7 -14.25 0.15 6.02
N TYR A 8 -14.02 -0.20 4.76
CA TYR A 8 -13.31 0.63 3.81
C TYR A 8 -14.31 1.28 2.87
N THR A 9 -14.23 2.58 2.71
CA THR A 9 -15.04 3.32 1.73
C THR A 9 -14.13 4.14 0.84
N THR A 10 -14.32 4.03 -0.48
CA THR A 10 -13.76 4.98 -1.43
C THR A 10 -14.60 6.26 -1.37
N GLY A 11 -14.12 7.28 -0.69
CA GLY A 11 -14.69 8.62 -0.81
C GLY A 11 -14.47 9.18 -2.22
N ALA A 12 -14.91 10.41 -2.46
CA ALA A 12 -14.68 11.10 -3.75
C ALA A 12 -13.18 11.20 -4.10
N THR A 13 -12.31 11.14 -3.10
CA THR A 13 -10.84 11.16 -3.22
C THR A 13 -10.20 9.76 -3.11
N GLY A 14 -10.99 8.71 -2.83
CA GLY A 14 -10.50 7.34 -2.71
C GLY A 14 -9.70 7.02 -1.43
N ASP A 15 -9.66 7.91 -0.45
CA ASP A 15 -8.77 7.86 0.72
C ASP A 15 -9.51 7.81 2.07
N THR A 16 -10.77 7.38 2.06
CA THR A 16 -11.62 7.37 3.26
C THR A 16 -11.63 6.00 3.94
N LEU A 17 -11.28 5.98 5.23
CA LEU A 17 -11.38 4.81 6.11
C LEU A 17 -12.41 5.04 7.21
N ARG A 18 -13.08 3.97 7.64
CA ARG A 18 -13.87 3.93 8.87
C ARG A 18 -13.17 3.07 9.90
N LEU A 19 -12.92 3.66 11.08
CA LEU A 19 -12.20 3.02 12.17
C LEU A 19 -13.00 3.08 13.47
N ALA A 20 -12.83 2.05 14.30
CA ALA A 20 -13.04 2.12 15.72
C ALA A 20 -11.69 1.83 16.40
N VAL A 21 -11.34 2.64 17.38
CA VAL A 21 -10.12 2.46 18.18
C VAL A 21 -10.49 2.51 19.64
N THR A 22 -10.11 1.48 20.38
CA THR A 22 -10.32 1.39 21.83
C THR A 22 -8.97 1.37 22.53
N LYS A 23 -8.80 2.24 23.52
CA LYS A 23 -7.62 2.23 24.40
C LYS A 23 -7.82 1.25 25.53
N THR A 24 -6.73 0.58 25.92
CA THR A 24 -6.65 -0.07 27.24
C THR A 24 -6.45 0.99 28.33
N PRO A 25 -6.77 0.70 29.62
CA PRO A 25 -6.62 1.67 30.70
C PRO A 25 -5.21 2.24 30.85
N GLU A 26 -4.18 1.47 30.54
CA GLU A 26 -2.79 1.88 30.60
C GLU A 26 -2.35 2.76 29.42
N CYS A 27 -3.07 2.70 28.30
CA CYS A 27 -2.82 3.52 27.13
C CYS A 27 -3.44 4.91 27.30
N GLN A 28 -2.64 5.93 27.47
CA GLN A 28 -3.11 7.30 27.65
C GLN A 28 -3.32 8.03 26.32
N ALA A 29 -2.52 7.69 25.32
CA ALA A 29 -2.61 8.28 24.00
C ALA A 29 -2.14 7.27 22.94
N TYR A 30 -2.47 7.52 21.69
CA TYR A 30 -2.02 6.67 20.57
C TYR A 30 -1.88 7.48 19.29
N ARG A 31 -1.12 6.94 18.35
CA ARG A 31 -1.02 7.40 16.95
C ARG A 31 -1.58 6.34 16.02
N ILE A 32 -2.04 6.76 14.84
CA ILE A 32 -2.59 5.90 13.80
C ILE A 32 -1.84 6.18 12.49
N ALA A 33 -1.53 5.13 11.75
CA ALA A 33 -1.07 5.23 10.37
C ALA A 33 -1.76 4.17 9.51
N CYS A 34 -1.93 4.48 8.23
CA CYS A 34 -2.31 3.52 7.21
C CYS A 34 -1.15 3.41 6.21
N VAL A 35 -0.71 2.20 5.95
CA VAL A 35 0.44 1.92 5.07
C VAL A 35 0.14 0.72 4.18
N PRO A 36 0.83 0.57 3.03
CA PRO A 36 0.80 -0.69 2.28
C PRO A 36 1.19 -1.87 3.17
N ALA A 37 0.53 -3.02 2.99
CA ALA A 37 0.79 -4.21 3.81
C ALA A 37 2.25 -4.67 3.71
N SER A 38 2.90 -4.50 2.57
CA SER A 38 4.34 -4.79 2.40
C SER A 38 5.22 -4.00 3.35
N MET A 39 4.90 -2.72 3.59
CA MET A 39 5.60 -1.88 4.55
C MET A 39 5.30 -2.32 6.00
N ALA A 40 4.02 -2.59 6.31
CA ALA A 40 3.63 -3.07 7.63
C ALA A 40 4.31 -4.39 8.01
N ASN A 41 4.54 -5.27 7.04
CA ASN A 41 5.25 -6.54 7.24
C ASN A 41 6.72 -6.38 7.65
N ALA A 42 7.34 -5.25 7.32
CA ALA A 42 8.69 -4.90 7.78
C ALA A 42 8.74 -4.39 9.22
N LEU A 43 7.60 -3.98 9.79
CA LEU A 43 7.47 -3.49 11.16
C LEU A 43 7.25 -4.66 12.12
N THR A 44 8.32 -5.41 12.41
CA THR A 44 8.25 -6.74 13.03
C THR A 44 8.14 -6.75 14.55
N SER A 45 8.22 -5.60 15.20
CA SER A 45 8.12 -5.48 16.67
C SER A 45 7.57 -4.12 17.08
N ASP A 46 7.05 -4.03 18.30
CA ASP A 46 6.55 -2.76 18.87
C ASP A 46 7.63 -1.66 18.86
N ALA A 47 8.88 -2.01 19.10
CA ALA A 47 9.99 -1.06 19.06
C ALA A 47 10.22 -0.50 17.64
N VAL A 48 10.13 -1.34 16.62
CA VAL A 48 10.26 -0.94 15.22
C VAL A 48 9.06 -0.08 14.78
N VAL A 49 7.85 -0.44 15.21
CA VAL A 49 6.65 0.38 14.98
C VAL A 49 6.78 1.74 15.66
N ALA A 50 7.22 1.80 16.91
CA ALA A 50 7.43 3.06 17.63
C ALA A 50 8.43 3.96 16.90
N GLN A 51 9.55 3.41 16.46
CA GLN A 51 10.55 4.13 15.68
C GLN A 51 9.98 4.66 14.35
N TYR A 52 9.19 3.85 13.66
CA TYR A 52 8.53 4.25 12.42
C TYR A 52 7.60 5.46 12.65
N PHE A 53 6.78 5.44 13.71
CA PHE A 53 5.92 6.57 14.05
C PHE A 53 6.70 7.83 14.37
N ASP A 54 7.81 7.71 15.10
CA ASP A 54 8.63 8.86 15.49
C ASP A 54 9.36 9.49 14.29
N LEU A 55 9.82 8.67 13.34
CA LEU A 55 10.61 9.13 12.20
C LEU A 55 9.75 9.59 11.01
N TYR A 56 8.61 8.95 10.76
CA TYR A 56 7.90 9.11 9.49
C TYR A 56 6.45 9.58 9.61
N VAL A 57 5.79 9.33 10.73
CA VAL A 57 4.39 9.72 10.90
C VAL A 57 4.30 11.05 11.64
N GLY A 58 4.96 11.18 12.77
CA GLY A 58 4.90 12.39 13.60
C GLY A 58 3.47 12.73 14.05
N GLY A 59 3.21 14.03 14.21
CA GLY A 59 1.88 14.55 14.48
C GLY A 59 1.39 14.37 15.91
N ASP A 60 0.17 14.87 16.16
CA ASP A 60 -0.47 14.80 17.47
C ASP A 60 -0.93 13.38 17.79
N LYS A 61 -0.95 13.08 19.08
CA LYS A 61 -1.49 11.83 19.61
C LYS A 61 -2.98 12.01 19.92
N PHE A 62 -3.75 10.98 19.58
CA PHE A 62 -5.15 10.90 19.98
C PHE A 62 -5.27 10.42 21.41
N THR A 63 -6.21 10.99 22.19
CA THR A 63 -6.44 10.66 23.59
C THR A 63 -7.82 10.02 23.85
N GLU A 64 -8.72 10.10 22.88
CA GLU A 64 -10.08 9.59 22.97
C GLU A 64 -10.25 8.29 22.17
N ASP A 65 -11.22 7.48 22.62
CA ASP A 65 -11.66 6.32 21.82
C ASP A 65 -12.48 6.78 20.62
N PHE A 66 -12.31 6.09 19.50
CA PHE A 66 -13.17 6.26 18.33
C PHE A 66 -14.14 5.09 18.21
N THR A 67 -15.43 5.38 18.10
CA THR A 67 -16.46 4.35 17.88
C THR A 67 -16.83 4.18 16.42
N ASN A 68 -16.77 5.25 15.63
CA ASN A 68 -17.04 5.24 14.19
C ASN A 68 -16.39 6.47 13.55
N ALA A 69 -15.09 6.53 13.58
CA ALA A 69 -14.35 7.64 12.97
C ALA A 69 -14.22 7.45 11.45
N VAL A 70 -14.39 8.53 10.73
CA VAL A 70 -14.06 8.62 9.30
C VAL A 70 -12.72 9.32 9.19
N MET A 71 -11.73 8.60 8.70
CA MET A 71 -10.36 9.12 8.53
C MET A 71 -10.14 9.43 7.05
N THR A 72 -9.85 10.69 6.76
CA THR A 72 -9.51 11.20 5.43
C THR A 72 -8.11 11.78 5.44
N ASN A 73 -7.49 11.89 4.28
CA ASN A 73 -6.18 12.54 4.12
C ASN A 73 -5.08 11.95 5.00
N MET A 74 -5.04 10.62 5.10
CA MET A 74 -3.97 9.92 5.83
C MET A 74 -2.64 9.87 5.07
N GLY A 75 -2.49 10.69 4.02
CA GLY A 75 -1.28 10.75 3.20
C GLY A 75 -1.10 9.55 2.26
N ILE A 76 -2.15 8.75 2.08
CA ILE A 76 -2.14 7.58 1.21
C ILE A 76 -3.26 7.67 0.16
N GLU A 77 -2.93 7.38 -1.08
CA GLU A 77 -3.87 7.16 -2.15
C GLU A 77 -4.11 5.67 -2.31
N PHE A 78 -5.33 5.20 -2.02
CA PHE A 78 -5.66 3.79 -2.14
C PHE A 78 -5.69 3.35 -3.59
N LYS A 79 -4.92 2.30 -3.89
CA LYS A 79 -4.96 1.61 -5.17
C LYS A 79 -6.00 0.49 -5.12
N PRO A 80 -6.67 0.16 -6.23
CA PRO A 80 -7.61 -0.96 -6.26
C PRO A 80 -6.90 -2.30 -6.08
N ASN A 81 -7.63 -3.28 -5.56
CA ASN A 81 -7.17 -4.66 -5.35
C ASN A 81 -5.78 -4.74 -4.69
N SER A 82 -5.59 -3.95 -3.65
CA SER A 82 -4.31 -3.80 -2.97
C SER A 82 -4.45 -3.96 -1.47
N ASP A 83 -3.43 -4.51 -0.84
CA ASP A 83 -3.41 -4.81 0.58
C ASP A 83 -2.79 -3.65 1.37
N TYR A 84 -3.49 -3.22 2.40
CA TYR A 84 -3.09 -2.17 3.31
C TYR A 84 -3.21 -2.63 4.76
N SER A 85 -2.52 -1.95 5.63
CA SER A 85 -2.60 -2.14 7.08
C SER A 85 -2.83 -0.82 7.77
N VAL A 86 -3.77 -0.80 8.71
CA VAL A 86 -3.88 0.26 9.71
C VAL A 86 -3.13 -0.19 10.94
N ILE A 87 -2.21 0.63 11.42
CA ILE A 87 -1.40 0.37 12.61
C ILE A 87 -1.60 1.47 13.63
N THR A 88 -1.59 1.10 14.91
CA THR A 88 -1.54 2.05 16.03
C THR A 88 -0.31 1.79 16.88
N MET A 89 0.19 2.85 17.52
CA MET A 89 1.14 2.76 18.62
C MET A 89 0.52 3.45 19.83
N GLY A 90 0.41 2.71 20.93
CA GLY A 90 -0.07 3.22 22.21
C GLY A 90 1.07 3.76 23.08
N TYR A 91 0.78 4.82 23.85
CA TYR A 91 1.71 5.49 24.75
C TYR A 91 1.15 5.55 26.17
N ASP A 92 2.02 5.40 27.14
CA ASP A 92 1.68 5.55 28.54
C ASP A 92 1.58 7.03 29.00
N LYS A 93 1.35 7.23 30.28
CA LYS A 93 1.24 8.58 30.88
C LYS A 93 2.54 9.40 30.82
N TYR A 94 3.67 8.77 30.58
CA TYR A 94 4.97 9.43 30.41
C TYR A 94 5.31 9.68 28.94
N GLY A 95 4.43 9.28 28.02
CA GLY A 95 4.67 9.39 26.59
C GLY A 95 5.57 8.29 26.02
N ILE A 96 5.79 7.21 26.79
CA ILE A 96 6.61 6.08 26.36
C ILE A 96 5.75 5.14 25.53
N ALA A 97 6.27 4.73 24.37
CA ALA A 97 5.63 3.75 23.49
C ALA A 97 5.55 2.38 24.18
N CYS A 98 4.38 1.76 24.17
CA CYS A 98 4.08 0.53 24.90
C CYS A 98 3.83 -0.64 23.95
N ALA A 99 2.72 -0.59 23.21
CA ALA A 99 2.30 -1.68 22.33
C ALA A 99 1.66 -1.15 21.06
N SER A 100 1.85 -1.89 19.97
CA SER A 100 1.21 -1.65 18.69
C SER A 100 0.04 -2.59 18.48
N SER A 101 -0.90 -2.17 17.62
CA SER A 101 -1.96 -3.01 17.08
C SER A 101 -2.01 -2.83 15.56
N ARG A 102 -2.51 -3.85 14.87
CA ARG A 102 -2.59 -3.87 13.41
C ARG A 102 -3.88 -4.53 12.95
N VAL A 103 -4.45 -3.98 11.88
CA VAL A 103 -5.55 -4.58 11.14
C VAL A 103 -5.24 -4.48 9.64
N ASP A 104 -5.43 -5.58 8.95
CA ASP A 104 -5.19 -5.67 7.51
C ASP A 104 -6.51 -5.63 6.75
N PHE A 105 -6.50 -5.00 5.57
CA PHE A 105 -7.65 -5.00 4.66
C PHE A 105 -7.16 -4.93 3.22
N THR A 106 -8.02 -5.38 2.30
CA THR A 106 -7.80 -5.31 0.85
C THR A 106 -8.81 -4.36 0.23
N THR A 107 -8.35 -3.45 -0.59
CA THR A 107 -9.25 -2.55 -1.33
C THR A 107 -10.02 -3.31 -2.41
N PRO A 108 -11.26 -2.88 -2.76
CA PRO A 108 -12.01 -3.47 -3.85
C PRO A 108 -11.24 -3.39 -5.18
N ALA A 109 -11.56 -4.32 -6.08
CA ALA A 109 -11.08 -4.25 -7.45
C ALA A 109 -11.60 -2.98 -8.14
N ALA A 110 -10.80 -2.45 -9.09
CA ALA A 110 -11.26 -1.35 -9.92
C ALA A 110 -12.48 -1.80 -10.75
N ASN A 111 -13.39 -0.86 -10.99
CA ASN A 111 -14.46 -1.07 -11.95
C ASN A 111 -13.87 -0.92 -13.38
N ILE A 112 -13.41 -2.04 -13.93
CA ILE A 112 -12.80 -2.10 -15.26
C ILE A 112 -13.90 -2.19 -16.31
N ILE A 113 -13.89 -1.30 -17.29
CA ILE A 113 -14.77 -1.37 -18.45
C ILE A 113 -14.07 -2.19 -19.53
N GLY A 114 -14.72 -3.24 -20.01
CA GLY A 114 -14.12 -4.18 -20.97
C GLY A 114 -13.16 -5.18 -20.33
N ASN A 115 -12.28 -5.74 -21.13
CA ASN A 115 -11.27 -6.71 -20.71
C ASN A 115 -9.89 -6.31 -21.26
N PRO A 116 -9.23 -5.28 -20.72
CA PRO A 116 -7.94 -4.83 -21.22
C PRO A 116 -6.88 -5.92 -21.04
N THR A 117 -6.27 -6.28 -22.15
CA THR A 117 -5.19 -7.27 -22.20
C THR A 117 -4.03 -6.79 -23.07
N VAL A 118 -2.84 -7.22 -22.70
CA VAL A 118 -1.62 -7.01 -23.49
C VAL A 118 -0.96 -8.37 -23.70
N THR A 119 -0.84 -8.77 -24.95
CA THR A 119 -0.03 -9.94 -25.32
C THR A 119 1.36 -9.49 -25.77
N TYR A 120 2.32 -10.39 -25.76
CA TYR A 120 3.67 -10.06 -26.20
C TYR A 120 4.31 -11.19 -26.98
N LYS A 121 5.26 -10.82 -27.83
CA LYS A 121 6.10 -11.74 -28.58
C LYS A 121 7.55 -11.25 -28.53
N VAL A 122 8.45 -12.12 -28.13
CA VAL A 122 9.89 -11.85 -28.25
C VAL A 122 10.28 -12.02 -29.71
N LEU A 123 10.74 -10.96 -30.36
CA LEU A 123 11.18 -10.95 -31.75
C LEU A 123 12.65 -11.33 -31.84
N GLU A 124 13.47 -10.80 -30.96
CA GLU A 124 14.90 -11.03 -30.90
C GLU A 124 15.38 -11.01 -29.46
N ALA A 125 16.32 -11.85 -29.11
CA ALA A 125 17.01 -11.85 -27.82
C ALA A 125 18.47 -12.24 -28.01
N ASN A 126 19.36 -11.30 -27.68
CA ASN A 126 20.80 -11.43 -27.73
C ASN A 126 21.37 -11.38 -26.29
N TYR A 127 22.69 -11.46 -26.21
CA TYR A 127 23.38 -11.30 -24.92
C TYR A 127 23.26 -9.87 -24.35
N GLU A 128 23.25 -8.87 -25.23
CA GLU A 128 23.27 -7.45 -24.83
C GLU A 128 21.91 -6.75 -24.95
N ASP A 129 21.01 -7.28 -25.78
CA ASP A 129 19.71 -6.66 -26.05
C ASP A 129 18.59 -7.68 -26.34
N PHE A 130 17.38 -7.19 -26.34
CA PHE A 130 16.19 -7.95 -26.76
C PHE A 130 15.15 -7.00 -27.36
N THR A 131 14.36 -7.53 -28.28
CA THR A 131 13.22 -6.83 -28.86
C THR A 131 11.93 -7.58 -28.57
N ILE A 132 10.97 -6.88 -28.02
CA ILE A 132 9.63 -7.42 -27.70
C ILE A 132 8.59 -6.60 -28.44
N ASP A 133 7.68 -7.29 -29.11
CA ASP A 133 6.46 -6.74 -29.67
C ASP A 133 5.34 -6.90 -28.66
N PHE A 134 4.73 -5.80 -28.24
CA PHE A 134 3.58 -5.77 -27.34
C PHE A 134 2.32 -5.45 -28.13
N GLN A 135 1.27 -6.21 -27.90
CA GLN A 135 -0.01 -6.08 -28.61
C GLN A 135 -1.15 -5.87 -27.62
N PRO A 136 -1.47 -4.60 -27.27
CA PRO A 136 -2.64 -4.27 -26.47
C PRO A 136 -3.91 -4.46 -27.30
N ASN A 137 -4.99 -4.95 -26.65
CA ASN A 137 -6.31 -5.00 -27.28
C ASN A 137 -7.00 -3.63 -27.27
N GLU A 138 -8.18 -3.55 -27.91
CA GLU A 138 -8.95 -2.29 -28.01
C GLU A 138 -9.47 -1.75 -26.69
N ASP A 139 -9.63 -2.59 -25.66
CA ASP A 139 -10.02 -2.20 -24.33
C ASP A 139 -8.85 -1.60 -23.51
N CYS A 140 -7.61 -1.74 -23.99
CA CYS A 140 -6.43 -1.29 -23.30
C CYS A 140 -6.08 0.15 -23.71
N LEU A 141 -6.19 1.11 -22.78
CA LEU A 141 -5.79 2.50 -23.02
C LEU A 141 -4.27 2.66 -23.11
N GLY A 142 -3.55 1.90 -22.32
CA GLY A 142 -2.10 1.92 -22.27
C GLY A 142 -1.58 0.90 -21.26
N PHE A 143 -0.28 0.67 -21.26
CA PHE A 143 0.37 -0.29 -20.38
C PHE A 143 1.76 0.17 -19.95
N TYR A 144 2.25 -0.45 -18.88
CA TYR A 144 3.63 -0.31 -18.42
C TYR A 144 4.33 -1.66 -18.55
N ALA A 145 5.61 -1.62 -18.83
CA ALA A 145 6.44 -2.82 -18.95
C ALA A 145 7.74 -2.67 -18.17
N CYS A 146 8.15 -3.75 -17.50
CA CYS A 146 9.45 -3.89 -16.86
C CYS A 146 10.06 -5.23 -17.22
N ALA A 147 11.38 -5.27 -17.38
CA ALA A 147 12.14 -6.49 -17.54
C ALA A 147 12.80 -6.89 -16.22
N PHE A 148 12.69 -8.16 -15.88
CA PHE A 148 13.31 -8.75 -14.71
C PHE A 148 14.08 -10.01 -15.12
N GLU A 149 15.09 -10.36 -14.36
CA GLU A 149 15.67 -11.69 -14.45
C GLU A 149 14.58 -12.74 -14.19
N LYS A 150 14.60 -13.81 -14.95
CA LYS A 150 13.57 -14.85 -14.91
C LYS A 150 13.34 -15.36 -13.48
N GLY A 151 12.10 -15.25 -13.02
CA GLY A 151 11.67 -15.72 -11.70
C GLY A 151 11.92 -14.74 -10.55
N THR A 152 12.52 -13.57 -10.78
CA THR A 152 12.87 -12.63 -9.70
C THR A 152 11.83 -11.54 -9.45
N ALA A 153 10.87 -11.31 -10.33
CA ALA A 153 9.93 -10.18 -10.23
C ALA A 153 9.18 -10.14 -8.89
N LYS A 154 8.71 -11.31 -8.40
CA LYS A 154 8.03 -11.40 -7.10
C LYS A 154 8.97 -11.10 -5.93
N ALA A 155 10.18 -11.63 -5.95
CA ALA A 155 11.19 -11.38 -4.92
C ALA A 155 11.61 -9.90 -4.89
N GLN A 156 11.73 -9.26 -6.04
CA GLN A 156 12.00 -7.84 -6.15
C GLN A 156 10.86 -7.01 -5.53
N TYR A 157 9.61 -7.34 -5.82
CA TYR A 157 8.48 -6.68 -5.19
C TYR A 157 8.44 -6.89 -3.67
N GLU A 158 8.66 -8.10 -3.17
CA GLU A 158 8.68 -8.41 -1.73
C GLU A 158 9.83 -7.68 -1.02
N GLN A 159 10.99 -7.59 -1.63
CA GLN A 159 12.15 -6.90 -1.08
C GLN A 159 11.97 -5.38 -1.04
N TRP A 160 11.55 -4.78 -2.15
CA TRP A 160 11.49 -3.32 -2.31
C TRP A 160 10.14 -2.73 -1.91
N GLY A 161 9.07 -3.51 -1.90
CA GLY A 161 7.73 -3.07 -1.53
C GLY A 161 7.69 -2.43 -0.15
N ALA A 162 8.39 -3.01 0.82
CA ALA A 162 8.50 -2.47 2.18
C ALA A 162 9.21 -1.11 2.22
N MET A 163 10.23 -0.93 1.39
CA MET A 163 11.08 0.26 1.38
C MET A 163 10.50 1.39 0.51
N MET A 164 9.88 1.03 -0.61
CA MET A 164 9.34 1.97 -1.61
C MET A 164 7.84 2.25 -1.44
N GLY A 165 7.16 1.48 -0.60
CA GLY A 165 5.73 1.64 -0.35
C GLY A 165 4.84 1.25 -1.54
N PHE A 166 5.25 0.29 -2.36
CA PHE A 166 4.41 -0.20 -3.45
C PHE A 166 3.15 -0.88 -2.93
N ALA A 167 2.00 -0.45 -3.41
CA ALA A 167 0.71 -1.02 -3.00
C ALA A 167 0.50 -2.44 -3.52
N ASN A 168 1.00 -2.74 -4.72
CA ASN A 168 0.97 -4.04 -5.36
C ASN A 168 2.06 -4.12 -6.45
N MET A 169 2.19 -5.28 -7.09
CA MET A 169 3.18 -5.48 -8.16
C MET A 169 2.92 -4.58 -9.38
N GLY A 170 1.66 -4.31 -9.70
CA GLY A 170 1.30 -3.38 -10.78
C GLY A 170 1.79 -1.95 -10.51
N ASP A 171 1.71 -1.51 -9.24
CA ASP A 171 2.25 -0.21 -8.81
C ASP A 171 3.78 -0.15 -8.95
N MET A 172 4.47 -1.22 -8.59
CA MET A 172 5.92 -1.35 -8.82
C MET A 172 6.27 -1.25 -10.30
N ILE A 173 5.55 -1.99 -11.16
CA ILE A 173 5.79 -1.98 -12.62
C ILE A 173 5.53 -0.58 -13.18
N LYS A 174 4.47 0.10 -12.74
CA LYS A 174 4.15 1.46 -13.14
C LYS A 174 5.27 2.43 -12.76
N GLN A 175 5.78 2.36 -11.55
CA GLN A 175 6.83 3.26 -11.07
C GLN A 175 8.19 2.98 -11.72
N TRP A 176 8.56 1.72 -11.86
CA TRP A 176 9.85 1.32 -12.45
C TRP A 176 9.84 1.32 -13.97
N GLY A 177 8.70 1.06 -14.61
CA GLY A 177 8.53 1.14 -16.05
C GLY A 177 8.56 2.57 -16.61
N GLY A 178 8.29 3.54 -15.74
CA GLY A 178 8.43 4.98 -16.01
C GLY A 178 7.41 5.54 -16.98
N THR A 179 7.40 5.12 -18.22
CA THR A 179 6.52 5.66 -19.25
C THR A 179 5.38 4.70 -19.59
N MET A 180 4.16 5.22 -19.67
CA MET A 180 3.04 4.46 -20.18
C MET A 180 3.11 4.40 -21.72
N PHE A 181 3.08 3.22 -22.25
CA PHE A 181 2.95 2.98 -23.69
C PHE A 181 1.48 3.01 -24.08
N ALA A 182 1.12 3.84 -25.06
CA ALA A 182 -0.24 4.01 -25.53
C ALA A 182 -0.39 3.71 -27.03
N ASP A 183 0.72 3.59 -27.75
CA ASP A 183 0.71 3.35 -29.19
C ASP A 183 0.31 1.92 -29.51
N ARG A 184 -0.52 1.81 -30.54
CA ARG A 184 -1.05 0.55 -31.09
C ARG A 184 -0.48 0.25 -32.49
N GLU A 185 0.49 1.05 -32.93
CA GLU A 185 1.16 0.86 -34.23
C GLU A 185 2.44 0.05 -34.12
#